data_e3b49dd8e63436a24c6a05473fb4b4cb
#
_entry.id   e3b49dd8e63436a24c6a05473fb4b4cb
#
_cell.length_a   1.000
_cell.length_b   1.000
_cell.length_c   1.000
_cell.angle_alpha   90.00
_cell.angle_beta   90.00
_cell.angle_gamma   90.00
#
_symmetry.space_group_name_H-M   'P 1'
#
loop_
_entity.id
_entity.type
_entity.pdbx_description
1 polymer ?
#
loop_
_entity_poly.entity_id
_entity_poly.type
_entity_poly.pdbx_seq_one_letter_code
_entity_poly.pdbx_strand_id
1 'polypeptide(L)'
;PTGGTTTKNTTPAPNSGKLPETKGPVAKGTEGVTVKSDGGDDHVTITIDHVTRQSGYLLGQLHTTISAKKNSAPNLHLWFSDKEAVLSNSRGEDGGEEATTYAADGLTLLAGGERIYPADYLDADFKTHVPLTELALTPFIKAGTTTICVVWPDPGGDTVTLDHLPAAHLGSSFAYRLTDIPVKNS
;
A
#
# COMPACT_ATOMS: atom_id res chain seq x y z
N PRO A 1 -49.26 23.70 0.64
CA PRO A 1 -48.00 23.69 -0.11
C PRO A 1 -46.87 23.25 0.82
N THR A 2 -46.46 22.02 0.65
CA THR A 2 -45.37 21.37 1.43
C THR A 2 -44.06 21.56 0.66
N GLY A 3 -43.20 22.41 1.20
CA GLY A 3 -41.85 22.60 0.68
C GLY A 3 -40.96 21.42 1.05
N GLY A 4 -40.60 20.64 0.06
CA GLY A 4 -39.57 19.58 0.20
C GLY A 4 -38.17 20.21 0.28
N THR A 5 -37.52 20.06 1.42
CA THR A 5 -36.12 20.46 1.59
C THR A 5 -35.24 19.36 1.01
N THR A 6 -34.68 19.62 -0.15
CA THR A 6 -33.67 18.73 -0.76
C THR A 6 -32.35 18.93 0.00
N THR A 7 -32.00 17.97 0.84
CA THR A 7 -30.68 17.94 1.48
C THR A 7 -29.65 17.58 0.41
N LYS A 8 -28.88 18.55 -0.05
CA LYS A 8 -27.67 18.27 -0.86
C LYS A 8 -26.68 17.54 0.02
N ASN A 9 -26.46 16.27 -0.25
CA ASN A 9 -25.28 15.56 0.25
C ASN A 9 -24.03 16.19 -0.37
N THR A 10 -23.45 17.15 0.31
CA THR A 10 -22.11 17.64 0.00
C THR A 10 -21.12 16.60 0.49
N THR A 11 -20.54 15.86 -0.42
CA THR A 11 -19.34 15.06 -0.16
C THR A 11 -18.28 16.01 0.42
N PRO A 12 -17.69 15.70 1.58
CA PRO A 12 -16.62 16.54 2.12
C PRO A 12 -15.50 16.66 1.10
N ALA A 13 -15.06 17.89 0.84
CA ALA A 13 -13.87 18.13 0.04
C ALA A 13 -12.67 17.41 0.68
N PRO A 14 -11.77 16.79 -0.11
CA PRO A 14 -10.60 16.14 0.44
C PRO A 14 -9.82 17.16 1.26
N ASN A 15 -9.61 16.85 2.53
CA ASN A 15 -8.82 17.65 3.43
C ASN A 15 -7.43 17.82 2.83
N SER A 16 -7.04 19.05 2.53
CA SER A 16 -5.71 19.44 2.05
C SER A 16 -4.67 19.40 3.17
N GLY A 17 -4.66 18.31 3.95
CA GLY A 17 -3.62 18.07 4.94
C GLY A 17 -2.27 17.93 4.25
N LYS A 18 -1.23 18.57 4.78
CA LYS A 18 0.13 18.42 4.29
C LYS A 18 0.52 16.94 4.37
N LEU A 19 0.91 16.37 3.24
CA LEU A 19 1.37 14.97 3.21
C LEU A 19 2.59 14.80 4.13
N PRO A 20 2.70 13.67 4.85
CA PRO A 20 3.90 13.33 5.60
C PRO A 20 5.14 13.39 4.69
N GLU A 21 6.29 13.74 5.26
CA GLU A 21 7.53 13.69 4.49
C GLU A 21 7.85 12.26 4.10
N THR A 22 8.37 12.08 2.88
CA THR A 22 8.93 10.81 2.42
C THR A 22 10.41 10.97 2.15
N LYS A 23 11.17 9.92 2.44
CA LYS A 23 12.61 9.87 2.17
C LYS A 23 12.95 9.13 0.87
N GLY A 24 11.94 8.56 0.22
CA GLY A 24 12.09 7.79 -1.01
C GLY A 24 11.75 8.60 -2.27
N PRO A 25 11.93 7.99 -3.45
CA PRO A 25 11.53 8.59 -4.72
C PRO A 25 10.01 8.79 -4.78
N VAL A 26 9.61 9.86 -5.47
CA VAL A 26 8.20 10.23 -5.68
C VAL A 26 7.95 10.37 -7.18
N ALA A 27 6.88 9.73 -7.66
CA ALA A 27 6.41 9.87 -9.04
C ALA A 27 4.88 9.75 -9.09
N LYS A 28 4.29 10.02 -10.26
CA LYS A 28 2.88 9.69 -10.49
C LYS A 28 2.70 8.19 -10.62
N GLY A 29 1.55 7.68 -10.21
CA GLY A 29 1.25 6.24 -10.24
C GLY A 29 1.50 5.60 -11.61
N THR A 30 1.09 6.27 -12.69
CA THR A 30 1.26 5.79 -14.07
C THR A 30 2.69 5.88 -14.59
N GLU A 31 3.50 6.81 -14.08
CA GLU A 31 4.91 6.95 -14.43
C GLU A 31 5.78 5.94 -13.69
N GLY A 32 5.38 5.62 -12.47
CA GLY A 32 6.05 4.65 -11.61
C GLY A 32 7.36 5.12 -10.99
N VAL A 33 7.84 4.31 -10.06
CA VAL A 33 9.13 4.52 -9.39
C VAL A 33 10.02 3.29 -9.54
N THR A 34 11.34 3.52 -9.57
CA THR A 34 12.33 2.46 -9.45
C THR A 34 13.04 2.59 -8.11
N VAL A 35 12.95 1.56 -7.30
CA VAL A 35 13.47 1.52 -5.93
C VAL A 35 14.54 0.45 -5.81
N LYS A 36 15.74 0.84 -5.43
CA LYS A 36 16.89 -0.07 -5.26
C LYS A 36 16.89 -0.70 -3.88
N SER A 37 17.46 -1.90 -3.80
CA SER A 37 17.81 -2.53 -2.52
C SER A 37 18.95 -1.78 -1.84
N ASP A 38 19.01 -1.90 -0.52
CA ASP A 38 20.11 -1.33 0.26
C ASP A 38 21.41 -2.04 -0.07
N GLY A 39 22.39 -1.28 -0.58
CA GLY A 39 23.73 -1.78 -0.92
C GLY A 39 23.79 -2.79 -2.08
N GLY A 40 22.68 -3.01 -2.81
CA GLY A 40 22.59 -3.98 -3.91
C GLY A 40 22.29 -3.39 -5.28
N ASP A 41 22.46 -4.22 -6.29
CA ASP A 41 22.11 -3.89 -7.68
C ASP A 41 20.64 -4.26 -8.01
N ASP A 42 19.95 -4.93 -7.08
CA ASP A 42 18.57 -5.34 -7.25
C ASP A 42 17.64 -4.13 -7.13
N HIS A 43 16.64 -4.06 -7.99
CA HIS A 43 15.65 -3.00 -7.95
C HIS A 43 14.29 -3.49 -8.42
N VAL A 44 13.27 -2.78 -7.98
CA VAL A 44 11.88 -3.00 -8.37
C VAL A 44 11.35 -1.72 -8.99
N THR A 45 10.74 -1.83 -10.16
CA THR A 45 9.95 -0.75 -10.77
C THR A 45 8.48 -1.03 -10.50
N ILE A 46 7.77 -0.05 -9.96
CA ILE A 46 6.38 -0.19 -9.49
C ILE A 46 5.53 0.87 -10.16
N THR A 47 4.43 0.45 -10.77
CA THR A 47 3.42 1.34 -11.35
C THR A 47 2.02 0.96 -10.87
N ILE A 48 1.12 1.93 -10.88
CA ILE A 48 -0.31 1.72 -10.64
C ILE A 48 -1.12 2.70 -11.50
N ASP A 49 -2.00 2.18 -12.35
CA ASP A 49 -2.76 3.01 -13.29
C ASP A 49 -3.95 3.69 -12.63
N HIS A 50 -4.64 2.98 -11.75
CA HIS A 50 -5.79 3.47 -11.01
C HIS A 50 -6.13 2.51 -9.86
N VAL A 51 -7.00 2.98 -8.97
CA VAL A 51 -7.72 2.13 -8.03
C VAL A 51 -9.20 2.13 -8.36
N THR A 52 -9.88 1.03 -8.07
CA THR A 52 -11.32 0.87 -8.33
C THR A 52 -12.09 0.95 -7.03
N ARG A 53 -13.07 1.85 -6.97
CA ARG A 53 -13.98 1.99 -5.83
C ARG A 53 -15.09 0.96 -5.91
N GLN A 54 -15.24 0.18 -4.86
CA GLN A 54 -16.30 -0.82 -4.75
C GLN A 54 -16.69 -1.05 -3.29
N SER A 55 -17.98 -0.87 -2.99
CA SER A 55 -18.57 -1.24 -1.68
C SER A 55 -17.83 -0.69 -0.44
N GLY A 56 -17.33 0.54 -0.50
CA GLY A 56 -16.61 1.17 0.61
C GLY A 56 -15.11 0.83 0.68
N TYR A 57 -14.60 0.18 -0.35
CA TYR A 57 -13.18 -0.16 -0.47
C TYR A 57 -12.58 0.38 -1.78
N LEU A 58 -11.29 0.50 -1.79
CA LEU A 58 -10.48 0.72 -2.99
C LEU A 58 -9.65 -0.53 -3.29
N LEU A 59 -9.74 -1.00 -4.52
CA LEU A 59 -8.96 -2.13 -5.02
C LEU A 59 -7.90 -1.61 -5.97
N GLY A 60 -6.63 -1.88 -5.68
CA GLY A 60 -5.50 -1.48 -6.53
C GLY A 60 -4.73 -2.69 -7.03
N GLN A 61 -4.19 -2.55 -8.25
CA GLN A 61 -3.27 -3.52 -8.84
C GLN A 61 -1.96 -2.80 -9.15
N LEU A 62 -0.92 -3.17 -8.40
CA LEU A 62 0.42 -2.67 -8.63
C LEU A 62 1.12 -3.60 -9.62
N HIS A 63 1.58 -3.04 -10.72
CA HIS A 63 2.43 -3.76 -11.67
C HIS A 63 3.89 -3.59 -11.26
N THR A 64 4.58 -4.69 -11.05
CA THR A 64 5.96 -4.67 -10.58
C THR A 64 6.87 -5.39 -11.56
N THR A 65 8.02 -4.79 -11.84
CA THR A 65 9.10 -5.41 -12.61
C THR A 65 10.34 -5.49 -11.74
N ILE A 66 10.81 -6.71 -11.52
CA ILE A 66 11.94 -7.00 -10.65
C ILE A 66 13.16 -7.23 -11.52
N SER A 67 14.21 -6.46 -11.29
CA SER A 67 15.52 -6.67 -11.87
C SER A 67 16.47 -7.14 -10.78
N ALA A 68 16.96 -8.34 -10.92
CA ALA A 68 17.86 -8.95 -9.96
C ALA A 68 19.16 -9.33 -10.65
N LYS A 69 20.27 -9.19 -9.92
CA LYS A 69 21.58 -9.67 -10.38
C LYS A 69 21.54 -11.17 -10.60
N LYS A 70 22.31 -11.66 -11.55
CA LYS A 70 22.46 -13.10 -11.78
C LYS A 70 22.86 -13.78 -10.46
N ASN A 71 22.08 -14.77 -10.03
CA ASN A 71 22.20 -15.47 -8.75
C ASN A 71 21.82 -14.67 -7.49
N SER A 72 21.20 -13.49 -7.64
CA SER A 72 20.54 -12.80 -6.55
C SER A 72 19.10 -13.29 -6.41
N ALA A 73 18.62 -13.35 -5.18
CA ALA A 73 17.22 -13.61 -4.85
C ALA A 73 16.72 -12.43 -4.01
N PRO A 74 16.20 -11.36 -4.64
CA PRO A 74 15.78 -10.19 -3.92
C PRO A 74 14.66 -10.53 -2.94
N ASN A 75 14.76 -9.99 -1.76
CA ASN A 75 13.77 -10.18 -0.72
C ASN A 75 12.60 -9.20 -0.94
N LEU A 76 11.61 -9.61 -1.70
CA LEU A 76 10.51 -8.74 -2.17
C LEU A 76 9.69 -8.12 -1.06
N HIS A 77 9.54 -8.79 0.07
CA HIS A 77 8.74 -8.22 1.15
C HIS A 77 9.25 -6.83 1.58
N LEU A 78 10.55 -6.56 1.45
CA LEU A 78 11.11 -5.26 1.85
C LEU A 78 10.55 -4.07 1.05
N TRP A 79 10.02 -4.30 -0.15
CA TRP A 79 9.39 -3.25 -0.96
C TRP A 79 7.88 -3.10 -0.72
N PHE A 80 7.24 -4.03 -0.02
CA PHE A 80 5.78 -4.06 0.07
C PHE A 80 5.23 -4.22 1.48
N SER A 81 5.96 -4.88 2.39
CA SER A 81 5.50 -5.08 3.75
C SER A 81 6.12 -4.10 4.74
N ASP A 82 5.42 -3.87 5.83
CA ASP A 82 5.94 -3.26 7.05
C ASP A 82 6.32 -4.37 8.02
N LYS A 83 7.55 -4.87 7.90
CA LYS A 83 8.00 -6.02 8.70
C LYS A 83 8.00 -5.76 10.22
N GLU A 84 8.07 -4.51 10.64
CA GLU A 84 7.98 -4.17 12.08
C GLU A 84 6.53 -4.10 12.57
N ALA A 85 5.62 -4.48 11.69
CA ALA A 85 4.24 -4.78 12.03
C ALA A 85 3.56 -3.71 12.87
N VAL A 86 3.52 -2.49 12.34
CA VAL A 86 2.66 -1.45 12.89
C VAL A 86 1.25 -1.99 13.08
N LEU A 87 0.80 -2.88 12.21
CA LEU A 87 -0.49 -3.54 12.34
C LEU A 87 -0.54 -4.48 13.54
N SER A 88 0.39 -5.41 13.70
CA SER A 88 0.38 -6.32 14.85
C SER A 88 0.70 -5.59 16.16
N ASN A 89 1.67 -4.69 16.19
CA ASN A 89 2.01 -3.93 17.37
C ASN A 89 0.93 -2.93 17.78
N SER A 90 0.31 -2.23 16.83
CA SER A 90 -0.77 -1.30 17.13
C SER A 90 -2.06 -1.97 17.58
N ARG A 91 -2.23 -3.26 17.30
CA ARG A 91 -3.37 -4.07 17.68
C ARG A 91 -3.12 -4.97 18.89
N GLY A 92 -1.92 -4.92 19.47
CA GLY A 92 -1.56 -5.67 20.67
C GLY A 92 -1.52 -7.19 20.49
N GLU A 93 -1.14 -7.65 19.29
CA GLU A 93 -1.14 -9.07 18.94
C GLU A 93 0.26 -9.67 19.00
N ASP A 94 0.35 -10.80 19.70
CA ASP A 94 1.56 -11.63 19.70
C ASP A 94 1.49 -12.60 18.51
N GLY A 95 2.52 -12.66 17.69
CA GLY A 95 2.69 -13.71 16.70
C GLY A 95 2.35 -13.38 15.25
N GLY A 96 2.04 -12.12 14.92
CA GLY A 96 1.76 -11.70 13.54
C GLY A 96 2.96 -11.60 12.60
N GLU A 97 4.16 -11.98 13.03
CA GLU A 97 5.39 -11.77 12.24
C GLU A 97 5.38 -12.52 10.89
N GLU A 98 4.91 -13.75 10.86
CA GLU A 98 4.81 -14.49 9.58
C GLU A 98 3.74 -13.93 8.67
N ALA A 99 2.56 -13.60 9.19
CA ALA A 99 1.47 -13.04 8.40
C ALA A 99 1.84 -11.70 7.80
N THR A 100 2.53 -10.83 8.55
CA THR A 100 2.96 -9.51 8.07
C THR A 100 4.18 -9.57 7.15
N THR A 101 5.04 -10.56 7.29
CA THR A 101 6.24 -10.70 6.44
C THR A 101 5.89 -10.91 4.96
N TYR A 102 4.78 -11.57 4.69
CA TYR A 102 4.32 -11.86 3.34
C TYR A 102 3.12 -11.04 2.90
N ALA A 103 2.78 -10.02 3.64
CA ALA A 103 1.67 -9.13 3.36
C ALA A 103 2.13 -7.87 2.61
N ALA A 104 1.18 -7.19 1.99
CA ALA A 104 1.39 -5.88 1.38
C ALA A 104 1.01 -4.73 2.35
N ASP A 105 1.20 -4.93 3.64
CA ASP A 105 0.75 -4.04 4.71
C ASP A 105 1.53 -2.71 4.80
N GLY A 106 2.73 -2.66 4.23
CA GLY A 106 3.48 -1.42 4.05
C GLY A 106 2.97 -0.53 2.91
N LEU A 107 2.06 -1.02 2.06
CA LEU A 107 1.46 -0.25 0.98
C LEU A 107 0.26 0.53 1.50
N THR A 108 0.50 1.72 2.02
CA THR A 108 -0.52 2.56 2.64
C THR A 108 -1.03 3.63 1.68
N LEU A 109 -2.25 4.13 1.90
CA LEU A 109 -2.73 5.32 1.23
C LEU A 109 -2.61 6.52 2.16
N LEU A 110 -2.36 7.68 1.58
CA LEU A 110 -2.41 8.96 2.29
C LEU A 110 -3.64 9.75 1.83
N ALA A 111 -4.48 10.12 2.76
CA ALA A 111 -5.66 10.95 2.51
C ALA A 111 -5.95 11.82 3.73
N GLY A 112 -6.21 13.11 3.52
CA GLY A 112 -6.54 14.04 4.60
C GLY A 112 -5.47 14.21 5.68
N GLY A 113 -4.21 13.88 5.39
CA GLY A 113 -3.13 13.88 6.37
C GLY A 113 -3.03 12.61 7.21
N GLU A 114 -3.91 11.65 6.98
CA GLU A 114 -3.92 10.37 7.66
C GLU A 114 -3.33 9.25 6.78
N ARG A 115 -2.80 8.23 7.42
CA ARG A 115 -2.30 7.02 6.79
C ARG A 115 -3.34 5.91 6.91
N ILE A 116 -3.71 5.34 5.77
CA ILE A 116 -4.70 4.27 5.67
C ILE A 116 -3.98 3.00 5.30
N TYR A 117 -4.04 2.03 6.19
CA TYR A 117 -3.45 0.71 5.98
C TYR A 117 -4.34 -0.18 5.12
N PRO A 118 -3.78 -1.18 4.43
CA PRO A 118 -4.57 -2.20 3.77
C PRO A 118 -5.59 -2.84 4.70
N ALA A 119 -6.73 -3.23 4.14
CA ALA A 119 -7.79 -3.89 4.87
C ALA A 119 -7.34 -5.26 5.39
N ASP A 120 -7.86 -5.66 6.53
CA ASP A 120 -7.59 -6.93 7.16
C ASP A 120 -8.87 -7.55 7.75
N TYR A 121 -8.76 -8.75 8.27
CA TYR A 121 -9.84 -9.42 9.00
C TYR A 121 -9.33 -9.99 10.32
N LEU A 122 -10.23 -10.16 11.28
CA LEU A 122 -9.93 -10.82 12.53
C LEU A 122 -10.16 -12.33 12.36
N ASP A 123 -9.09 -13.10 12.52
CA ASP A 123 -9.19 -14.55 12.62
C ASP A 123 -9.83 -14.93 13.98
N ALA A 124 -11.02 -15.54 13.92
CA ALA A 124 -11.79 -15.86 15.11
C ALA A 124 -11.12 -16.96 15.96
N ASP A 125 -10.36 -17.84 15.36
CA ASP A 125 -9.74 -18.99 16.07
C ASP A 125 -8.47 -18.54 16.81
N PHE A 126 -7.68 -17.69 16.17
CA PHE A 126 -6.41 -17.20 16.71
C PHE A 126 -6.50 -15.80 17.33
N LYS A 127 -7.61 -15.09 17.16
CA LYS A 127 -7.82 -13.71 17.60
C LYS A 127 -6.74 -12.73 17.08
N THR A 128 -6.22 -13.02 15.91
CA THR A 128 -5.20 -12.21 15.23
C THR A 128 -5.79 -11.51 14.03
N HIS A 129 -5.28 -10.32 13.71
CA HIS A 129 -5.62 -9.64 12.47
C HIS A 129 -4.76 -10.17 11.33
N VAL A 130 -5.42 -10.58 10.26
CA VAL A 130 -4.77 -11.14 9.08
C VAL A 130 -5.02 -10.19 7.91
N PRO A 131 -3.97 -9.75 7.18
CA PRO A 131 -4.14 -8.94 5.99
C PRO A 131 -4.99 -9.66 4.94
N LEU A 132 -5.92 -8.94 4.30
CA LEU A 132 -6.70 -9.48 3.19
C LEU A 132 -5.84 -9.81 1.97
N THR A 133 -4.73 -9.09 1.82
CA THR A 133 -3.80 -9.30 0.71
C THR A 133 -2.52 -9.92 1.24
N GLU A 134 -2.36 -11.20 1.02
CA GLU A 134 -1.08 -11.85 1.16
C GLU A 134 -0.29 -11.71 -0.14
N LEU A 135 1.00 -11.45 -0.01
CA LEU A 135 1.90 -11.68 -1.12
C LEU A 135 2.02 -13.20 -1.27
N ALA A 136 1.25 -13.79 -2.18
CA ALA A 136 1.30 -15.22 -2.49
C ALA A 136 2.66 -15.61 -3.11
N LEU A 137 3.74 -15.12 -2.52
CA LEU A 137 5.06 -15.15 -3.08
C LEU A 137 6.00 -15.71 -2.04
N THR A 138 6.70 -16.75 -2.42
CA THR A 138 7.90 -17.09 -1.69
C THR A 138 8.74 -15.81 -1.50
N PRO A 139 9.36 -15.60 -0.34
CA PRO A 139 10.12 -14.38 -0.05
C PRO A 139 11.21 -14.06 -1.06
N PHE A 140 11.50 -14.99 -1.94
CA PHE A 140 12.53 -14.90 -2.96
C PHE A 140 11.91 -15.05 -4.35
N ILE A 141 11.64 -13.94 -5.02
CA ILE A 141 11.16 -13.95 -6.39
C ILE A 141 12.35 -13.77 -7.33
N LYS A 142 12.31 -14.53 -8.40
CA LYS A 142 13.23 -14.35 -9.52
C LYS A 142 12.89 -13.04 -10.26
N ALA A 143 13.88 -12.52 -10.98
CA ALA A 143 13.67 -11.41 -11.91
C ALA A 143 12.48 -11.69 -12.83
N GLY A 144 11.66 -10.67 -13.08
CA GLY A 144 10.46 -10.76 -13.90
C GLY A 144 9.39 -9.76 -13.48
N THR A 145 8.21 -9.91 -14.05
CA THR A 145 7.03 -9.10 -13.76
C THR A 145 6.04 -9.85 -12.90
N THR A 146 5.41 -9.13 -11.96
CA THR A 146 4.29 -9.63 -11.16
C THR A 146 3.29 -8.53 -10.88
N THR A 147 2.07 -8.91 -10.51
CA THR A 147 1.01 -7.97 -10.10
C THR A 147 0.66 -8.24 -8.65
N ILE A 148 0.62 -7.17 -7.86
CA ILE A 148 0.22 -7.21 -6.46
C ILE A 148 -1.14 -6.53 -6.32
N CYS A 149 -2.13 -7.25 -5.80
CA CYS A 149 -3.45 -6.71 -5.53
C CYS A 149 -3.55 -6.29 -4.08
N VAL A 150 -4.03 -5.08 -3.83
CA VAL A 150 -4.22 -4.55 -2.47
C VAL A 150 -5.61 -3.95 -2.33
N VAL A 151 -6.20 -4.12 -1.16
CA VAL A 151 -7.51 -3.58 -0.80
C VAL A 151 -7.33 -2.63 0.37
N TRP A 152 -7.89 -1.41 0.26
CA TRP A 152 -7.90 -0.42 1.33
C TRP A 152 -9.32 0.01 1.64
N PRO A 153 -9.62 0.44 2.89
CA PRO A 153 -10.80 1.25 3.15
C PRO A 153 -10.82 2.50 2.26
N ASP A 154 -11.98 2.85 1.73
CA ASP A 154 -12.12 4.01 0.84
C ASP A 154 -12.10 5.32 1.62
N PRO A 155 -11.09 6.18 1.44
CA PRO A 155 -11.04 7.49 2.11
C PRO A 155 -11.91 8.54 1.42
N GLY A 156 -12.53 8.23 0.29
CA GLY A 156 -13.18 9.20 -0.59
C GLY A 156 -12.21 9.92 -1.53
N GLY A 157 -12.75 10.87 -2.31
CA GLY A 157 -11.98 11.65 -3.30
C GLY A 157 -11.82 10.95 -4.65
N ASP A 158 -11.27 11.67 -5.61
CA ASP A 158 -11.11 11.22 -6.99
C ASP A 158 -9.67 10.78 -7.32
N THR A 159 -8.75 11.04 -6.40
CA THR A 159 -7.35 10.60 -6.47
C THR A 159 -6.87 10.16 -5.10
N VAL A 160 -5.89 9.26 -5.08
CA VAL A 160 -5.18 8.84 -3.88
C VAL A 160 -3.68 8.88 -4.09
N THR A 161 -2.95 8.91 -2.98
CA THR A 161 -1.50 8.79 -2.95
C THR A 161 -1.14 7.49 -2.25
N LEU A 162 -0.36 6.63 -2.89
CA LEU A 162 0.20 5.43 -2.28
C LEU A 162 1.57 5.77 -1.70
N ASP A 163 1.82 5.34 -0.48
CA ASP A 163 3.07 5.57 0.23
C ASP A 163 3.54 4.29 0.90
N HIS A 164 4.70 3.80 0.46
CA HIS A 164 5.32 2.66 1.13
C HIS A 164 6.09 3.13 2.36
N LEU A 165 5.66 2.61 3.51
CA LEU A 165 6.30 2.82 4.81
C LEU A 165 7.16 1.60 5.11
N PRO A 166 8.49 1.66 4.89
CA PRO A 166 9.37 0.56 5.24
C PRO A 166 9.55 0.46 6.76
N ALA A 167 9.98 -0.70 7.23
CA ALA A 167 10.36 -0.88 8.61
C ALA A 167 11.41 0.15 9.09
N ALA A 168 11.28 0.61 10.33
CA ALA A 168 12.06 1.75 10.85
C ALA A 168 13.59 1.54 10.77
N HIS A 169 14.06 0.31 10.95
CA HIS A 169 15.49 -0.02 10.88
C HIS A 169 16.08 0.07 9.47
N LEU A 170 15.23 0.07 8.42
CA LEU A 170 15.67 0.22 7.02
C LEU A 170 15.90 1.69 6.63
N GLY A 171 15.51 2.63 7.48
CA GLY A 171 15.70 4.06 7.25
C GLY A 171 14.92 4.55 6.04
N SER A 172 15.64 5.08 5.02
CA SER A 172 15.06 5.53 3.76
C SER A 172 15.08 4.46 2.66
N SER A 173 15.75 3.34 2.90
CA SER A 173 15.81 2.23 1.96
C SER A 173 14.39 1.67 1.76
N PHE A 174 14.07 1.32 0.53
CA PHE A 174 12.76 0.77 0.16
C PHE A 174 11.57 1.74 0.26
N ALA A 175 11.72 2.96 0.78
CA ALA A 175 10.65 3.96 0.79
C ALA A 175 10.37 4.48 -0.62
N TYR A 176 9.10 4.72 -0.93
CA TYR A 176 8.67 5.37 -2.18
C TYR A 176 7.23 5.89 -2.07
N ARG A 177 6.89 6.78 -2.99
CA ARG A 177 5.54 7.36 -3.08
C ARG A 177 5.08 7.45 -4.53
N LEU A 178 3.82 7.05 -4.76
CA LEU A 178 3.11 7.21 -6.01
C LEU A 178 1.92 8.14 -5.82
N THR A 179 1.92 9.26 -6.54
CA THR A 179 0.90 10.32 -6.44
C THR A 179 -0.09 10.26 -7.59
N ASP A 180 -1.16 11.05 -7.49
CA ASP A 180 -2.13 11.28 -8.56
C ASP A 180 -2.75 9.99 -9.13
N ILE A 181 -2.94 9.00 -8.29
CA ILE A 181 -3.56 7.72 -8.69
C ILE A 181 -5.06 7.96 -8.82
N PRO A 182 -5.65 7.83 -10.03
CA PRO A 182 -7.08 8.05 -10.22
C PRO A 182 -7.92 7.00 -9.50
N VAL A 183 -9.05 7.44 -8.95
CA VAL A 183 -10.10 6.54 -8.42
C VAL A 183 -11.19 6.40 -9.47
N LYS A 184 -11.46 5.18 -9.91
CA LYS A 184 -12.54 4.84 -10.83
C LYS A 184 -13.67 4.14 -10.08
N ASN A 185 -14.89 4.44 -10.44
CA ASN A 185 -16.06 3.68 -9.95
C ASN A 185 -16.19 2.40 -10.77
N SER A 186 -16.54 1.30 -10.10
CA SER A 186 -16.86 0.02 -10.75
C SER A 186 -18.18 0.09 -11.51
#